data_382f57ad1a5d3fcae15e3d773912f5d8
#
_entry.id   382f57ad1a5d3fcae15e3d773912f5d8
#
_cell.length_a   1.000
_cell.length_b   1.000
_cell.length_c   1.000
_cell.angle_alpha   90.00
_cell.angle_beta   90.00
_cell.angle_gamma   90.00
#
_symmetry.space_group_name_H-M   'P 1'
#
loop_
_entity.id
_entity.type
_entity.pdbx_description
1 polymer ?
#
loop_
_entity_poly.entity_id
_entity_poly.type
_entity_poly.pdbx_seq_one_letter_code
_entity_poly.pdbx_strand_id
1 'polypeptide(L)'
;MIKFRLILIIALALISGMSFSQIDFNKPAPIDPDARIGKLDNGMTYYIRHNEEPKERASFYIIQNVGALLENDDQNGLAHFLEHMAFNGTQHFPGKGIINTLEKHGVAFGRNINAYTSFGETVYNLSDIPVKHEGLVDTCLLVLHDWADFLLLTDEEIDAERGVISEEWRTRRTAGFRMQRQFLPVLLNGSKYMNRDVIGDL
;
A
#
# COMPACT_ATOMS: atom_id res chain seq x y z
N MET A 1 57.42 21.26 21.69
CA MET A 1 56.14 21.78 22.20
C MET A 1 55.33 22.59 21.18
N ILE A 2 55.96 23.50 20.40
CA ILE A 2 55.24 24.32 19.41
C ILE A 2 54.57 23.51 18.28
N LYS A 3 55.27 22.49 17.75
CA LYS A 3 54.74 21.63 16.68
C LYS A 3 53.49 20.85 17.10
N PHE A 4 53.42 20.42 18.35
CA PHE A 4 52.27 19.68 18.86
C PHE A 4 51.02 20.55 19.03
N ARG A 5 51.24 21.82 19.47
CA ARG A 5 50.15 22.80 19.58
C ARG A 5 49.58 23.19 18.22
N LEU A 6 50.44 23.29 17.19
CA LEU A 6 50.02 23.62 15.83
C LEU A 6 49.18 22.49 15.21
N ILE A 7 49.58 21.23 15.43
CA ILE A 7 48.82 20.06 14.97
C ILE A 7 47.45 19.98 15.66
N LEU A 8 47.38 20.28 16.95
CA LEU A 8 46.14 20.29 17.71
C LEU A 8 45.16 21.37 17.23
N ILE A 9 45.67 22.57 16.91
CA ILE A 9 44.86 23.68 16.37
C ILE A 9 44.35 23.36 14.98
N ILE A 10 45.14 22.72 14.11
CA ILE A 10 44.72 22.29 12.78
C ILE A 10 43.69 21.18 12.88
N ALA A 11 43.84 20.23 13.80
CA ALA A 11 42.87 19.18 14.04
C ALA A 11 41.52 19.73 14.56
N LEU A 12 41.53 20.68 15.48
CA LEU A 12 40.33 21.37 15.94
C LEU A 12 39.66 22.20 14.83
N ALA A 13 40.43 22.87 13.98
CA ALA A 13 39.91 23.63 12.85
C ALA A 13 39.27 22.73 11.77
N LEU A 14 39.80 21.52 11.58
CA LEU A 14 39.23 20.53 10.67
C LEU A 14 37.90 19.91 11.21
N ILE A 15 37.79 19.78 12.54
CA ILE A 15 36.57 19.29 13.20
C ILE A 15 35.44 20.35 13.17
N SER A 16 35.78 21.64 13.32
CA SER A 16 34.83 22.74 13.23
C SER A 16 34.32 23.01 11.81
N GLY A 17 34.99 22.49 10.77
CA GLY A 17 34.55 22.54 9.37
C GLY A 17 33.53 21.45 8.99
N MET A 18 33.26 20.49 9.86
CA MET A 18 32.15 19.54 9.65
C MET A 18 30.82 20.22 10.02
N SER A 19 30.31 21.03 9.11
CA SER A 19 28.92 21.48 9.18
C SER A 19 28.03 20.26 9.06
N PHE A 20 27.59 19.72 10.20
CA PHE A 20 26.42 18.83 10.17
C PHE A 20 25.27 19.69 9.65
N SER A 21 24.83 19.40 8.45
CA SER A 21 23.58 19.98 7.94
C SER A 21 22.48 19.63 8.95
N GLN A 22 22.10 20.61 9.76
CA GLN A 22 20.97 20.44 10.67
C GLN A 22 19.74 20.29 9.79
N ILE A 23 19.12 19.10 9.85
CA ILE A 23 17.84 18.88 9.19
C ILE A 23 16.83 19.81 9.86
N ASP A 24 16.33 20.77 9.12
CA ASP A 24 15.25 21.62 9.57
C ASP A 24 13.92 20.85 9.40
N PHE A 25 13.45 20.26 10.48
CA PHE A 25 12.20 19.49 10.52
C PHE A 25 10.93 20.33 10.24
N ASN A 26 11.04 21.67 10.19
CA ASN A 26 9.93 22.55 9.82
C ASN A 26 9.82 22.76 8.31
N LYS A 27 10.83 22.37 7.55
CA LYS A 27 10.76 22.42 6.08
C LYS A 27 10.05 21.19 5.55
N PRO A 28 9.10 21.37 4.61
CA PRO A 28 8.52 20.25 3.89
C PRO A 28 9.63 19.40 3.26
N ALA A 29 9.45 18.08 3.25
CA ALA A 29 10.33 17.21 2.49
C ALA A 29 10.34 17.63 1.00
N PRO A 30 11.51 17.62 0.34
CA PRO A 30 11.56 17.96 -1.08
C PRO A 30 10.73 16.95 -1.88
N ILE A 31 9.92 17.48 -2.77
CA ILE A 31 9.18 16.68 -3.74
C ILE A 31 10.12 16.37 -4.90
N ASP A 32 10.06 15.12 -5.41
CA ASP A 32 10.80 14.72 -6.61
C ASP A 32 10.41 15.65 -7.79
N PRO A 33 11.35 16.41 -8.37
CA PRO A 33 11.05 17.36 -9.43
C PRO A 33 10.54 16.70 -10.73
N ASP A 34 10.82 15.40 -10.92
CA ASP A 34 10.38 14.64 -12.08
C ASP A 34 9.00 14.01 -11.87
N ALA A 35 8.44 14.08 -10.66
CA ALA A 35 7.08 13.62 -10.40
C ALA A 35 6.04 14.63 -10.89
N ARG A 36 5.12 14.18 -11.71
CA ARG A 36 3.92 14.94 -12.08
C ARG A 36 2.82 14.66 -11.09
N ILE A 37 2.38 15.70 -10.38
CA ILE A 37 1.34 15.60 -9.37
C ILE A 37 0.16 16.47 -9.81
N GLY A 38 -1.05 15.94 -9.71
CA GLY A 38 -2.26 16.68 -10.02
C GLY A 38 -3.48 16.10 -9.34
N LYS A 39 -4.64 16.73 -9.59
CA LYS A 39 -5.93 16.28 -9.12
C LYS A 39 -6.89 16.08 -10.27
N LEU A 40 -7.72 15.05 -10.19
CA LEU A 40 -8.88 14.85 -11.04
C LEU A 40 -10.06 15.68 -10.52
N ASP A 41 -11.09 15.87 -11.35
CA ASP A 41 -12.28 16.67 -11.00
C ASP A 41 -13.04 16.10 -9.78
N ASN A 42 -12.97 14.78 -9.56
CA ASN A 42 -13.52 14.11 -8.37
C ASN A 42 -12.69 14.31 -7.10
N GLY A 43 -11.56 15.03 -7.17
CA GLY A 43 -10.66 15.29 -6.04
C GLY A 43 -9.55 14.25 -5.82
N MET A 44 -9.53 13.16 -6.57
CA MET A 44 -8.46 12.15 -6.49
C MET A 44 -7.13 12.78 -6.89
N THR A 45 -6.09 12.57 -6.09
CA THR A 45 -4.73 13.02 -6.40
C THR A 45 -3.99 11.94 -7.15
N TYR A 46 -3.31 12.29 -8.22
CA TYR A 46 -2.47 11.37 -8.97
C TYR A 46 -1.00 11.79 -8.95
N TYR A 47 -0.13 10.79 -9.03
CA TYR A 47 1.32 10.91 -9.12
C TYR A 47 1.80 10.11 -10.32
N ILE A 48 2.55 10.73 -11.21
CA ILE A 48 3.15 10.04 -12.36
C ILE A 48 4.66 10.30 -12.32
N ARG A 49 5.44 9.24 -12.30
CA ARG A 49 6.90 9.30 -12.30
C ARG A 49 7.46 8.44 -13.42
N HIS A 50 8.25 9.04 -14.29
CA HIS A 50 9.00 8.27 -15.30
C HIS A 50 10.20 7.60 -14.66
N ASN A 51 10.37 6.29 -14.93
CA ASN A 51 11.53 5.50 -14.55
C ASN A 51 12.06 4.74 -15.77
N GLU A 52 13.38 4.63 -15.89
CA GLU A 52 14.03 3.90 -16.99
C GLU A 52 14.38 2.46 -16.61
N GLU A 53 14.31 2.09 -15.34
CA GLU A 53 14.60 0.76 -14.83
C GLU A 53 13.47 0.26 -13.94
N PRO A 54 13.00 -0.97 -14.17
CA PRO A 54 13.32 -1.86 -15.31
C PRO A 54 12.73 -1.34 -16.61
N LYS A 55 13.44 -1.56 -17.72
CA LYS A 55 13.02 -1.10 -19.06
C LYS A 55 11.70 -1.71 -19.49
N GLU A 56 10.88 -0.91 -20.20
CA GLU A 56 9.59 -1.34 -20.76
C GLU A 56 8.64 -1.93 -19.71
N ARG A 57 8.71 -1.42 -18.49
CA ARG A 57 7.86 -1.82 -17.37
C ARG A 57 7.19 -0.62 -16.72
N ALA A 58 5.96 -0.84 -16.24
CA ALA A 58 5.26 0.14 -15.43
C ALA A 58 4.67 -0.52 -14.18
N SER A 59 4.47 0.30 -13.15
CA SER A 59 3.73 -0.09 -11.95
C SER A 59 2.60 0.90 -11.71
N PHE A 60 1.45 0.39 -11.35
CA PHE A 60 0.24 1.14 -11.11
C PHE A 60 -0.25 0.87 -9.70
N TYR A 61 -0.67 1.92 -9.03
CA TYR A 61 -1.15 1.85 -7.64
C TYR A 61 -2.42 2.66 -7.50
N ILE A 62 -3.37 2.15 -6.73
CA ILE A 62 -4.43 2.95 -6.14
C ILE A 62 -4.36 2.81 -4.63
N ILE A 63 -4.31 3.93 -3.93
CA ILE A 63 -4.16 4.02 -2.49
C ILE A 63 -5.42 4.68 -1.96
N GLN A 64 -6.15 3.93 -1.17
CA GLN A 64 -7.32 4.41 -0.45
C GLN A 64 -6.92 4.65 1.00
N ASN A 65 -7.10 5.86 1.49
CA ASN A 65 -6.85 6.20 2.90
C ASN A 65 -7.99 5.67 3.79
N VAL A 66 -8.30 4.39 3.62
CA VAL A 66 -9.33 3.64 4.36
C VAL A 66 -8.73 2.33 4.81
N GLY A 67 -8.82 2.04 6.10
CA GLY A 67 -8.33 0.81 6.72
C GLY A 67 -9.05 0.58 8.05
N ALA A 68 -8.57 -0.38 8.82
CA ALA A 68 -9.24 -0.84 10.05
C ALA A 68 -9.54 0.26 11.08
N LEU A 69 -8.79 1.37 11.09
CA LEU A 69 -9.04 2.49 12.02
C LEU A 69 -10.27 3.32 11.67
N LEU A 70 -10.71 3.33 10.43
CA LEU A 70 -11.90 4.07 10.02
C LEU A 70 -13.19 3.27 10.21
N GLU A 71 -13.08 1.98 10.41
CA GLU A 71 -14.22 1.10 10.69
C GLU A 71 -14.90 1.46 12.03
N ASN A 72 -16.21 1.30 12.10
CA ASN A 72 -16.93 1.23 13.37
C ASN A 72 -16.72 -0.15 14.01
N ASP A 73 -17.14 -0.33 15.27
CA ASP A 73 -16.92 -1.57 16.00
C ASP A 73 -17.69 -2.76 15.40
N ASP A 74 -18.83 -2.50 14.78
CA ASP A 74 -19.65 -3.48 14.04
C ASP A 74 -19.19 -3.72 12.59
N GLN A 75 -18.13 -3.03 12.14
CA GLN A 75 -17.56 -3.11 10.80
C GLN A 75 -16.14 -3.70 10.80
N ASN A 76 -15.67 -4.21 11.93
CA ASN A 76 -14.28 -4.67 12.08
C ASN A 76 -13.94 -5.76 11.08
N GLY A 77 -12.97 -5.48 10.17
CA GLY A 77 -12.53 -6.36 9.10
C GLY A 77 -13.17 -6.09 7.72
N LEU A 78 -14.12 -5.16 7.59
CA LEU A 78 -14.77 -4.88 6.30
C LEU A 78 -13.81 -4.27 5.27
N ALA A 79 -12.84 -3.46 5.67
CA ALA A 79 -11.85 -2.92 4.74
C ALA A 79 -11.02 -4.04 4.07
N HIS A 80 -10.60 -5.02 4.85
CA HIS A 80 -9.89 -6.20 4.35
C HIS A 80 -10.80 -7.12 3.52
N PHE A 81 -12.04 -7.30 3.94
CA PHE A 81 -13.02 -8.06 3.17
C PHE A 81 -13.25 -7.42 1.79
N LEU A 82 -13.36 -6.10 1.74
CA LEU A 82 -13.53 -5.36 0.48
C LEU A 82 -12.28 -5.45 -0.41
N GLU A 83 -11.10 -5.52 0.17
CA GLU A 83 -9.85 -5.79 -0.56
C GLU A 83 -9.95 -7.11 -1.33
N HIS A 84 -10.40 -8.19 -0.67
CA HIS A 84 -10.60 -9.49 -1.32
C HIS A 84 -11.64 -9.41 -2.43
N MET A 85 -12.76 -8.73 -2.19
CA MET A 85 -13.84 -8.57 -3.17
C MET A 85 -13.38 -7.85 -4.44
N ALA A 86 -12.34 -7.02 -4.38
CA ALA A 86 -11.78 -6.35 -5.56
C ALA A 86 -11.24 -7.33 -6.63
N PHE A 87 -10.99 -8.58 -6.27
CA PHE A 87 -10.54 -9.65 -7.18
C PHE A 87 -11.64 -10.61 -7.58
N ASN A 88 -12.87 -10.43 -7.07
CA ASN A 88 -14.00 -11.31 -7.31
C ASN A 88 -14.99 -10.77 -8.34
N GLY A 89 -14.73 -9.61 -8.91
CA GLY A 89 -15.49 -9.04 -10.02
C GLY A 89 -15.67 -7.54 -9.92
N THR A 90 -15.50 -6.91 -11.08
CA THR A 90 -15.71 -5.48 -11.25
C THR A 90 -16.58 -5.24 -12.48
N GLN A 91 -17.05 -4.01 -12.67
CA GLN A 91 -17.96 -3.65 -13.76
C GLN A 91 -17.45 -4.09 -15.14
N HIS A 92 -16.17 -3.87 -15.43
CA HIS A 92 -15.58 -4.21 -16.73
C HIS A 92 -14.90 -5.58 -16.72
N PHE A 93 -14.66 -6.17 -15.56
CA PHE A 93 -14.00 -7.46 -15.39
C PHE A 93 -14.77 -8.36 -14.42
N PRO A 94 -15.93 -8.94 -14.86
CA PRO A 94 -16.75 -9.80 -14.00
C PRO A 94 -15.98 -11.04 -13.52
N GLY A 95 -16.28 -11.53 -12.33
CA GLY A 95 -15.66 -12.70 -11.73
C GLY A 95 -14.13 -12.55 -11.65
N LYS A 96 -13.38 -13.51 -12.11
CA LYS A 96 -11.91 -13.46 -12.16
C LYS A 96 -11.36 -12.72 -13.41
N GLY A 97 -12.15 -11.82 -13.98
CA GLY A 97 -11.84 -11.13 -15.24
C GLY A 97 -10.55 -10.34 -15.24
N ILE A 98 -10.21 -9.64 -14.14
CA ILE A 98 -8.94 -8.90 -13.99
C ILE A 98 -7.76 -9.88 -14.12
N ILE A 99 -7.75 -10.93 -13.32
CA ILE A 99 -6.68 -11.93 -13.28
C ILE A 99 -6.53 -12.58 -14.65
N ASN A 100 -7.62 -13.11 -15.19
CA ASN A 100 -7.65 -13.81 -16.48
C ASN A 100 -7.17 -12.93 -17.65
N THR A 101 -7.48 -11.63 -17.62
CA THR A 101 -7.06 -10.68 -18.67
C THR A 101 -5.58 -10.39 -18.57
N LEU A 102 -5.06 -10.11 -17.39
CA LEU A 102 -3.67 -9.74 -17.20
C LEU A 102 -2.73 -10.94 -17.36
N GLU A 103 -3.12 -12.14 -16.94
CA GLU A 103 -2.32 -13.37 -17.09
C GLU A 103 -2.01 -13.72 -18.55
N LYS A 104 -2.89 -13.37 -19.50
CA LYS A 104 -2.62 -13.51 -20.95
C LYS A 104 -1.40 -12.72 -21.41
N HIS A 105 -0.99 -11.71 -20.64
CA HIS A 105 0.20 -10.88 -20.90
C HIS A 105 1.38 -11.21 -19.99
N GLY A 106 1.33 -12.36 -19.30
CA GLY A 106 2.39 -12.81 -18.39
C GLY A 106 2.43 -12.10 -17.04
N VAL A 107 1.32 -11.41 -16.68
CA VAL A 107 1.15 -10.71 -15.40
C VAL A 107 0.45 -11.66 -14.44
N ALA A 108 1.14 -12.17 -13.43
CA ALA A 108 0.65 -13.22 -12.56
C ALA A 108 0.09 -12.67 -11.24
N PHE A 109 -1.04 -13.25 -10.80
CA PHE A 109 -1.58 -13.00 -9.46
C PHE A 109 -0.58 -13.43 -8.37
N GLY A 110 -0.51 -12.68 -7.28
CA GLY A 110 0.42 -12.89 -6.17
C GLY A 110 1.87 -12.42 -6.44
N ARG A 111 2.27 -12.27 -7.70
CA ARG A 111 3.58 -11.71 -8.08
C ARG A 111 3.49 -10.27 -8.57
N ASN A 112 2.61 -10.02 -9.51
CA ASN A 112 2.45 -8.72 -10.17
C ASN A 112 1.15 -8.01 -9.75
N ILE A 113 0.11 -8.78 -9.44
CA ILE A 113 -1.21 -8.29 -9.03
C ILE A 113 -1.33 -8.58 -7.54
N ASN A 114 -1.42 -7.56 -6.72
CA ASN A 114 -1.51 -7.68 -5.27
C ASN A 114 -2.36 -6.57 -4.67
N ALA A 115 -2.75 -6.78 -3.41
CA ALA A 115 -3.29 -5.75 -2.56
C ALA A 115 -2.87 -5.99 -1.11
N TYR A 116 -3.07 -5.02 -0.27
CA TYR A 116 -3.01 -5.17 1.18
C TYR A 116 -3.89 -4.14 1.87
N THR A 117 -4.40 -4.52 3.02
CA THR A 117 -5.10 -3.63 3.95
C THR A 117 -4.27 -3.47 5.21
N SER A 118 -4.19 -2.25 5.71
CA SER A 118 -3.56 -1.91 6.97
C SER A 118 -4.53 -1.14 7.89
N PHE A 119 -4.00 -0.55 8.94
CA PHE A 119 -4.81 0.26 9.85
C PHE A 119 -5.31 1.56 9.21
N GLY A 120 -4.53 2.22 8.37
CA GLY A 120 -4.83 3.53 7.81
C GLY A 120 -5.12 3.55 6.32
N GLU A 121 -4.85 2.47 5.62
CA GLU A 121 -4.93 2.43 4.16
C GLU A 121 -5.23 1.05 3.62
N THR A 122 -5.80 1.02 2.41
CA THR A 122 -5.89 -0.16 1.54
C THR A 122 -5.23 0.19 0.21
N VAL A 123 -4.31 -0.65 -0.23
CA VAL A 123 -3.52 -0.43 -1.46
C VAL A 123 -3.71 -1.60 -2.39
N TYR A 124 -4.00 -1.30 -3.65
CA TYR A 124 -4.02 -2.26 -4.75
C TYR A 124 -2.91 -1.90 -5.73
N ASN A 125 -2.21 -2.89 -6.26
CA ASN A 125 -1.13 -2.64 -7.18
C ASN A 125 -1.03 -3.64 -8.32
N LEU A 126 -0.62 -3.11 -9.47
CA LEU A 126 -0.16 -3.84 -10.62
C LEU A 126 1.31 -3.48 -10.83
N SER A 127 2.22 -4.41 -10.58
CA SER A 127 3.66 -4.16 -10.58
C SER A 127 4.36 -4.90 -11.71
N ASP A 128 5.40 -4.27 -12.25
CA ASP A 128 6.24 -4.88 -13.30
C ASP A 128 5.46 -5.27 -14.55
N ILE A 129 4.51 -4.42 -14.98
CA ILE A 129 3.64 -4.65 -16.13
C ILE A 129 4.42 -4.37 -17.42
N PRO A 130 4.42 -5.27 -18.43
CA PRO A 130 5.11 -5.05 -19.71
C PRO A 130 4.34 -4.04 -20.58
N VAL A 131 4.89 -2.82 -20.73
CA VAL A 131 4.22 -1.72 -21.45
C VAL A 131 4.29 -1.82 -22.97
N LYS A 132 5.03 -2.79 -23.50
CA LYS A 132 5.16 -3.00 -24.95
C LYS A 132 3.91 -3.60 -25.61
N HIS A 133 3.00 -4.17 -24.85
CA HIS A 133 1.73 -4.70 -25.38
C HIS A 133 0.75 -3.56 -25.58
N GLU A 134 0.30 -3.38 -26.82
CA GLU A 134 -0.69 -2.37 -27.18
C GLU A 134 -1.96 -2.53 -26.31
N GLY A 135 -2.47 -1.43 -25.77
CA GLY A 135 -3.67 -1.38 -24.95
C GLY A 135 -3.52 -1.91 -23.49
N LEU A 136 -2.38 -2.52 -23.12
CA LEU A 136 -2.23 -3.07 -21.76
C LEU A 136 -2.17 -1.98 -20.70
N VAL A 137 -1.57 -0.83 -21.00
CA VAL A 137 -1.54 0.33 -20.08
C VAL A 137 -2.97 0.83 -19.83
N ASP A 138 -3.78 0.96 -20.89
CA ASP A 138 -5.18 1.39 -20.77
C ASP A 138 -6.00 0.37 -19.99
N THR A 139 -5.74 -0.93 -20.21
CA THR A 139 -6.35 -2.00 -19.42
C THR A 139 -6.01 -1.88 -17.94
N CYS A 140 -4.75 -1.62 -17.59
CA CYS A 140 -4.33 -1.42 -16.20
C CYS A 140 -4.99 -0.18 -15.58
N LEU A 141 -5.10 0.92 -16.32
CA LEU A 141 -5.82 2.11 -15.85
C LEU A 141 -7.31 1.84 -15.65
N LEU A 142 -7.93 1.05 -16.52
CA LEU A 142 -9.33 0.63 -16.35
C LEU A 142 -9.50 -0.27 -15.11
N VAL A 143 -8.54 -1.15 -14.83
CA VAL A 143 -8.53 -1.94 -13.58
C VAL A 143 -8.47 -1.02 -12.36
N LEU A 144 -7.58 -0.01 -12.35
CA LEU A 144 -7.53 0.96 -11.24
C LEU A 144 -8.84 1.74 -11.09
N HIS A 145 -9.46 2.13 -12.21
CA HIS A 145 -10.76 2.80 -12.22
C HIS A 145 -11.82 1.92 -11.55
N ASP A 146 -11.88 0.65 -11.90
CA ASP A 146 -12.85 -0.28 -11.34
C ASP A 146 -12.59 -0.56 -9.85
N TRP A 147 -11.35 -0.67 -9.43
CA TRP A 147 -10.99 -0.79 -8.02
C TRP A 147 -11.32 0.46 -7.20
N ALA A 148 -11.43 1.63 -7.85
CA ALA A 148 -11.79 2.86 -7.15
C ALA A 148 -13.25 2.87 -6.67
N ASP A 149 -14.22 2.39 -7.50
CA ASP A 149 -15.65 2.54 -7.16
C ASP A 149 -16.60 1.59 -7.94
N PHE A 150 -16.10 0.56 -8.61
CA PHE A 150 -16.93 -0.27 -9.52
C PHE A 150 -16.84 -1.77 -9.22
N LEU A 151 -16.74 -2.14 -7.95
CA LEU A 151 -16.80 -3.54 -7.53
C LEU A 151 -18.23 -4.08 -7.65
N LEU A 152 -18.39 -5.32 -8.09
CA LEU A 152 -19.73 -5.93 -8.29
C LEU A 152 -20.32 -6.53 -7.01
N LEU A 153 -19.73 -6.72 -5.95
CA LEU A 153 -20.23 -7.11 -4.62
C LEU A 153 -21.52 -7.98 -4.68
N THR A 154 -21.52 -9.05 -5.50
CA THR A 154 -22.68 -9.93 -5.58
C THR A 154 -22.80 -10.80 -4.33
N ASP A 155 -24.03 -11.18 -3.96
CA ASP A 155 -24.29 -12.01 -2.78
C ASP A 155 -23.53 -13.34 -2.84
N GLU A 156 -23.47 -13.96 -4.02
CA GLU A 156 -22.78 -15.23 -4.24
C GLU A 156 -21.27 -15.13 -3.98
N GLU A 157 -20.63 -14.06 -4.48
CA GLU A 157 -19.20 -13.84 -4.29
C GLU A 157 -18.88 -13.43 -2.84
N ILE A 158 -19.74 -12.64 -2.20
CA ILE A 158 -19.63 -12.27 -0.78
C ILE A 158 -19.70 -13.53 0.09
N ASP A 159 -20.67 -14.41 -0.14
CA ASP A 159 -20.82 -15.63 0.65
C ASP A 159 -19.65 -16.61 0.43
N ALA A 160 -19.16 -16.72 -0.80
CA ALA A 160 -17.99 -17.53 -1.11
C ALA A 160 -16.73 -16.99 -0.40
N GLU A 161 -16.52 -15.66 -0.41
CA GLU A 161 -15.32 -15.03 0.16
C GLU A 161 -15.30 -15.09 1.69
N ARG A 162 -16.46 -15.16 2.37
CA ARG A 162 -16.53 -15.40 3.82
C ARG A 162 -15.75 -16.65 4.24
N GLY A 163 -15.83 -17.70 3.44
CA GLY A 163 -15.07 -18.94 3.67
C GLY A 163 -13.56 -18.73 3.57
N VAL A 164 -13.11 -17.96 2.58
CA VAL A 164 -11.69 -17.64 2.37
C VAL A 164 -11.13 -16.82 3.54
N ILE A 165 -11.83 -15.76 3.93
CA ILE A 165 -11.45 -14.93 5.09
C ILE A 165 -11.40 -15.74 6.38
N SER A 166 -12.38 -16.64 6.60
CA SER A 166 -12.40 -17.51 7.78
C SER A 166 -11.18 -18.43 7.82
N GLU A 167 -10.76 -18.99 6.68
CA GLU A 167 -9.56 -19.82 6.59
C GLU A 167 -8.28 -18.98 6.80
N GLU A 168 -8.21 -17.80 6.25
CA GLU A 168 -7.09 -16.90 6.50
C GLU A 168 -7.00 -16.54 7.99
N TRP A 169 -8.09 -16.15 8.62
CA TRP A 169 -8.16 -15.86 10.03
C TRP A 169 -7.70 -17.06 10.88
N ARG A 170 -8.12 -18.27 10.53
CA ARG A 170 -7.73 -19.50 11.21
C ARG A 170 -6.22 -19.76 11.09
N THR A 171 -5.65 -19.60 9.91
CA THR A 171 -4.23 -19.87 9.65
C THR A 171 -3.31 -18.82 10.26
N ARG A 172 -3.74 -17.58 10.39
CA ARG A 172 -2.99 -16.50 11.05
C ARG A 172 -2.89 -16.66 12.57
N ARG A 173 -3.66 -17.52 13.22
CA ARG A 173 -3.68 -17.71 14.68
C ARG A 173 -2.47 -18.46 15.25
N THR A 174 -1.29 -18.04 14.85
CA THR A 174 -0.01 -18.54 15.41
C THR A 174 0.15 -18.15 16.88
N ALA A 175 1.13 -18.76 17.58
CA ALA A 175 1.46 -18.40 18.95
C ALA A 175 1.81 -16.90 19.08
N GLY A 176 2.60 -16.37 18.14
CA GLY A 176 2.96 -14.94 18.08
C GLY A 176 1.75 -14.04 17.97
N PHE A 177 0.81 -14.36 17.09
CA PHE A 177 -0.43 -13.61 16.94
C PHE A 177 -1.28 -13.60 18.22
N ARG A 178 -1.42 -14.77 18.88
CA ARG A 178 -2.16 -14.85 20.17
C ARG A 178 -1.50 -14.00 21.26
N MET A 179 -0.17 -13.99 21.34
CA MET A 179 0.56 -13.12 22.25
C MET A 179 0.34 -11.65 21.93
N GLN A 180 0.42 -11.28 20.65
CA GLN A 180 0.19 -9.90 20.18
C GLN A 180 -1.19 -9.40 20.60
N ARG A 181 -2.24 -10.18 20.42
CA ARG A 181 -3.61 -9.82 20.83
C ARG A 181 -3.76 -9.66 22.35
N GLN A 182 -2.88 -10.20 23.17
CA GLN A 182 -2.92 -10.00 24.62
C GLN A 182 -2.17 -8.74 25.06
N PHE A 183 -1.04 -8.44 24.47
CA PHE A 183 -0.25 -7.30 24.92
C PHE A 183 -0.60 -5.96 24.21
N LEU A 184 -1.04 -5.99 22.95
CA LEU A 184 -1.40 -4.76 22.24
C LEU A 184 -2.49 -3.94 22.93
N PRO A 185 -3.57 -4.51 23.48
CA PRO A 185 -4.55 -3.74 24.24
C PRO A 185 -3.97 -3.02 25.46
N VAL A 186 -2.93 -3.59 26.08
CA VAL A 186 -2.25 -2.95 27.22
C VAL A 186 -1.32 -1.83 26.71
N LEU A 187 -0.52 -2.14 25.68
CA LEU A 187 0.45 -1.19 25.13
C LEU A 187 -0.21 0.02 24.47
N LEU A 188 -1.32 -0.19 23.76
CA LEU A 188 -2.04 0.83 22.99
C LEU A 188 -3.33 1.28 23.67
N ASN A 189 -3.41 1.09 25.00
CA ASN A 189 -4.58 1.45 25.80
C ASN A 189 -4.98 2.91 25.58
N GLY A 190 -6.28 3.13 25.38
CA GLY A 190 -6.85 4.44 25.09
C GLY A 190 -6.77 4.89 23.63
N SER A 191 -6.18 4.07 22.75
CA SER A 191 -6.20 4.30 21.31
C SER A 191 -7.15 3.34 20.58
N LYS A 192 -7.63 3.74 19.38
CA LYS A 192 -8.50 2.89 18.56
C LYS A 192 -7.78 1.59 18.08
N TYR A 193 -6.45 1.60 18.00
CA TYR A 193 -5.64 0.41 17.67
C TYR A 193 -5.83 -0.76 18.65
N MET A 194 -6.19 -0.46 19.89
CA MET A 194 -6.40 -1.47 20.94
C MET A 194 -7.45 -2.52 20.55
N ASN A 195 -8.50 -2.10 19.85
CA ASN A 195 -9.67 -2.91 19.52
C ASN A 195 -9.80 -3.20 18.02
N ARG A 196 -8.75 -2.97 17.24
CA ARG A 196 -8.78 -3.23 15.80
C ARG A 196 -7.87 -4.39 15.42
N ASP A 197 -8.43 -5.25 14.59
CA ASP A 197 -7.66 -6.26 13.84
C ASP A 197 -8.00 -6.07 12.37
N VAL A 198 -6.99 -5.97 11.51
CA VAL A 198 -7.21 -5.73 10.07
C VAL A 198 -8.05 -6.82 9.42
N ILE A 199 -7.84 -8.09 9.85
CA ILE A 199 -8.66 -9.21 9.35
C ILE A 199 -10.05 -9.26 10.00
N GLY A 200 -10.25 -8.55 11.09
CA GLY A 200 -11.51 -8.53 11.81
C GLY A 200 -11.69 -9.71 12.78
N ASP A 201 -12.89 -9.78 13.31
CA ASP A 201 -13.37 -10.88 14.17
C ASP A 201 -14.43 -11.69 13.41
N LEU A 202 -14.44 -13.03 13.60
CA LEU A 202 -15.45 -13.96 13.05
C LEU A 202 -16.68 -14.00 13.93
#